data_04a55eb2292c1bac529c44d2e7dbda61
#
_entry.id   04a55eb2292c1bac529c44d2e7dbda61
#
_cell.length_a   1.000
_cell.length_b   1.000
_cell.length_c   1.000
_cell.angle_alpha   90.00
_cell.angle_beta   90.00
_cell.angle_gamma   90.00
#
_symmetry.space_group_name_H-M   'P 1'
#
loop_
_entity.id
_entity.type
_entity.pdbx_description
1 polymer ?
#
loop_
_entity_poly.entity_id
_entity_poly.type
_entity_poly.pdbx_seq_one_letter_code
_entity_poly.pdbx_strand_id
1 'polypeptide(L)'
;MNLIWQQCSGNEWGTLLGVDLNHVHFNNMEGVYIIWQGNGPVIRVGQGNIKDRLYHHRNDPKITQHQSLYVTWAPVQSLYRDGVERYLANTLRPIVGDVFPNAIPKPVSLPWHWKM
;
A
#
# COMPACT_ATOMS: atom_id res chain seq x y z
N MET A 1 7.54 4.89 14.20
CA MET A 1 8.28 5.23 12.95
C MET A 1 7.37 6.07 12.07
N ASN A 2 7.89 7.17 11.58
CA ASN A 2 7.13 8.04 10.67
C ASN A 2 7.48 7.71 9.24
N LEU A 3 6.45 7.35 8.44
CA LEU A 3 6.62 7.06 7.03
C LEU A 3 6.16 8.25 6.20
N ILE A 4 6.79 8.41 5.03
CA ILE A 4 6.38 9.42 4.05
C ILE A 4 5.54 8.71 3.00
N TRP A 5 4.21 8.85 3.13
CA TRP A 5 3.27 8.25 2.21
C TRP A 5 3.13 9.11 0.97
N GLN A 6 3.34 8.50 -0.20
CA GLN A 6 3.42 9.21 -1.48
C GLN A 6 2.05 9.67 -1.96
N GLN A 7 1.99 10.95 -2.34
CA GLN A 7 0.86 11.54 -3.06
C GLN A 7 1.30 11.97 -4.45
N CYS A 8 0.34 12.11 -5.35
CA CYS A 8 0.58 12.63 -6.70
C CYS A 8 0.54 14.16 -6.69
N SER A 9 0.70 14.77 -7.88
CA SER A 9 0.65 16.22 -8.03
C SER A 9 -0.65 16.79 -7.46
N GLY A 10 -0.56 17.97 -6.83
CA GLY A 10 -1.72 18.61 -6.22
C GLY A 10 -2.14 18.01 -4.89
N ASN A 11 -1.27 17.26 -4.24
CA ASN A 11 -1.53 16.60 -2.97
C ASN A 11 -2.72 15.64 -3.02
N GLU A 12 -2.92 15.00 -4.18
CA GLU A 12 -3.98 14.02 -4.36
C GLU A 12 -3.44 12.60 -4.31
N TRP A 13 -4.27 11.66 -3.84
CA TRP A 13 -3.91 10.26 -3.85
C TRP A 13 -4.01 9.71 -5.28
N GLY A 14 -3.01 8.93 -5.69
CA GLY A 14 -3.02 8.29 -6.99
C GLY A 14 -4.00 7.13 -7.05
N THR A 15 -4.51 6.83 -8.26
CA THR A 15 -5.33 5.65 -8.46
C THR A 15 -4.46 4.47 -8.86
N LEU A 16 -4.90 3.25 -8.51
CA LEU A 16 -4.14 2.04 -8.84
C LEU A 16 -3.92 1.91 -10.35
N LEU A 17 -4.94 2.23 -11.16
CA LEU A 17 -4.85 2.08 -12.61
C LEU A 17 -4.22 3.29 -13.29
N GLY A 18 -4.23 4.46 -12.65
CA GLY A 18 -3.74 5.70 -13.25
C GLY A 18 -2.29 6.05 -12.97
N VAL A 19 -1.70 5.49 -11.92
CA VAL A 19 -0.31 5.78 -11.58
C VAL A 19 0.63 5.28 -12.68
N ASP A 20 1.57 6.14 -13.11
CA ASP A 20 2.56 5.77 -14.13
C ASP A 20 3.69 4.95 -13.50
N LEU A 21 3.58 3.64 -13.59
CA LEU A 21 4.57 2.73 -13.02
C LEU A 21 5.91 2.77 -13.76
N ASN A 22 5.98 3.39 -14.93
CA ASN A 22 7.23 3.55 -15.67
C ASN A 22 7.96 4.84 -15.31
N HIS A 23 7.39 5.66 -14.44
CA HIS A 23 8.05 6.88 -13.98
C HIS A 23 9.31 6.52 -13.18
N VAL A 24 10.35 7.35 -13.31
CA VAL A 24 11.64 7.12 -12.65
C VAL A 24 11.53 7.04 -11.12
N HIS A 25 10.50 7.64 -10.54
CA HIS A 25 10.22 7.56 -9.12
C HIS A 25 10.18 6.11 -8.63
N PHE A 26 9.72 5.18 -9.45
CA PHE A 26 9.59 3.78 -9.06
C PHE A 26 10.88 2.97 -9.21
N ASN A 27 11.94 3.58 -9.75
CA ASN A 27 13.22 2.88 -9.88
C ASN A 27 13.76 2.57 -8.49
N ASN A 28 13.98 1.27 -8.21
CA ASN A 28 14.49 0.80 -6.93
C ASN A 28 13.63 1.23 -5.72
N MET A 29 12.34 1.53 -5.94
CA MET A 29 11.44 1.87 -4.85
C MET A 29 10.94 0.61 -4.17
N GLU A 30 11.41 0.37 -2.95
CA GLU A 30 10.99 -0.77 -2.13
C GLU A 30 10.43 -0.27 -0.81
N GLY A 31 9.34 -0.88 -0.37
CA GLY A 31 8.69 -0.46 0.85
C GLY A 31 7.37 -1.17 1.06
N VAL A 32 6.41 -0.44 1.61
CA VAL A 32 5.06 -0.93 1.89
C VAL A 32 4.05 -0.10 1.11
N TYR A 33 2.87 -0.69 0.87
CA TYR A 33 1.81 -0.01 0.13
C TYR A 33 0.45 -0.32 0.71
N ILE A 34 -0.51 0.57 0.42
CA ILE A 34 -1.91 0.43 0.81
C ILE A 34 -2.75 0.70 -0.44
N ILE A 35 -3.69 -0.20 -0.72
CA ILE A 35 -4.71 -0.03 -1.77
C ILE A 35 -6.05 0.05 -1.05
N TRP A 36 -6.85 1.10 -1.35
CA TRP A 36 -8.16 1.26 -0.72
C TRP A 36 -9.19 1.71 -1.74
N GLN A 37 -10.45 1.48 -1.41
CA GLN A 37 -11.58 1.93 -2.20
C GLN A 37 -12.02 3.30 -1.70
N GLY A 38 -12.31 4.23 -2.58
CA GLY A 38 -12.53 5.65 -2.30
C GLY A 38 -13.15 5.97 -0.94
N ASN A 39 -14.41 5.73 -0.73
CA ASN A 39 -15.08 5.94 0.56
C ASN A 39 -15.30 4.62 1.32
N GLY A 40 -14.58 3.60 0.94
CA GLY A 40 -14.77 2.27 1.45
C GLY A 40 -13.58 1.70 2.18
N PRO A 41 -13.50 0.37 2.29
CA PRO A 41 -12.47 -0.30 3.07
C PRO A 41 -11.10 -0.28 2.39
N VAL A 42 -10.08 -0.61 3.18
CA VAL A 42 -8.78 -0.98 2.65
C VAL A 42 -8.92 -2.32 1.94
N ILE A 43 -8.42 -2.40 0.73
CA ILE A 43 -8.51 -3.61 -0.09
C ILE A 43 -7.29 -4.51 0.13
N ARG A 44 -6.09 -3.93 0.11
CA ARG A 44 -4.86 -4.70 0.23
C ARG A 44 -3.74 -3.88 0.87
N VAL A 45 -2.93 -4.53 1.69
CA VAL A 45 -1.64 -3.98 2.14
C VAL A 45 -0.56 -5.00 1.80
N GLY A 46 0.67 -4.52 1.59
CA GLY A 46 1.76 -5.41 1.27
C GLY A 46 3.10 -4.70 1.25
N GLN A 47 4.12 -5.43 0.78
CA GLN A 47 5.49 -4.95 0.75
C GLN A 47 6.22 -5.48 -0.48
N GLY A 48 7.37 -4.88 -0.76
CA GLY A 48 8.30 -5.34 -1.78
C GLY A 48 8.69 -4.23 -2.74
N ASN A 49 9.05 -4.61 -3.95
CA ASN A 49 9.27 -3.66 -5.02
C ASN A 49 7.91 -3.09 -5.43
N ILE A 50 7.74 -1.79 -5.24
CA ILE A 50 6.41 -1.16 -5.38
C ILE A 50 5.88 -1.30 -6.81
N LYS A 51 6.71 -1.01 -7.82
CA LYS A 51 6.29 -1.13 -9.22
C LYS A 51 5.78 -2.54 -9.53
N ASP A 52 6.54 -3.55 -9.14
CA ASP A 52 6.19 -4.94 -9.44
C ASP A 52 4.91 -5.35 -8.73
N ARG A 53 4.76 -4.95 -7.47
CA ARG A 53 3.58 -5.30 -6.68
C ARG A 53 2.32 -4.63 -7.23
N LEU A 54 2.39 -3.34 -7.55
CA LEU A 54 1.24 -2.62 -8.09
C LEU A 54 0.87 -3.14 -9.49
N TYR A 55 1.86 -3.47 -10.31
CA TYR A 55 1.59 -4.08 -11.61
C TYR A 55 0.86 -5.41 -11.44
N HIS A 56 1.32 -6.25 -10.51
CA HIS A 56 0.67 -7.52 -10.20
C HIS A 56 -0.80 -7.31 -9.80
N HIS A 57 -1.06 -6.34 -8.92
CA HIS A 57 -2.42 -6.09 -8.43
C HIS A 57 -3.34 -5.51 -9.50
N ARG A 58 -2.81 -4.76 -10.48
CA ARG A 58 -3.60 -4.29 -11.62
C ARG A 58 -4.17 -5.45 -12.44
N ASN A 59 -3.55 -6.60 -12.39
CA ASN A 59 -3.91 -7.78 -13.17
C ASN A 59 -4.56 -8.87 -12.32
N ASP A 60 -4.91 -8.55 -11.08
CA ASP A 60 -5.54 -9.50 -10.17
C ASP A 60 -7.04 -9.18 -10.04
N PRO A 61 -7.93 -10.05 -10.55
CA PRO A 61 -9.38 -9.82 -10.46
C PRO A 61 -9.91 -9.70 -9.02
N LYS A 62 -9.22 -10.31 -8.05
CA LYS A 62 -9.61 -10.18 -6.64
C LYS A 62 -9.48 -8.74 -6.14
N ILE A 63 -8.58 -7.98 -6.76
CA ILE A 63 -8.37 -6.56 -6.45
C ILE A 63 -9.23 -5.71 -7.38
N THR A 64 -9.13 -5.93 -8.69
CA THR A 64 -9.73 -5.05 -9.70
C THR A 64 -11.24 -5.15 -9.79
N GLN A 65 -11.86 -6.18 -9.19
CA GLN A 65 -13.32 -6.21 -9.08
C GLN A 65 -13.88 -5.07 -8.22
N HIS A 66 -13.04 -4.46 -7.38
CA HIS A 66 -13.44 -3.30 -6.58
C HIS A 66 -13.27 -2.03 -7.41
N GLN A 67 -14.13 -1.04 -7.18
CA GLN A 67 -14.13 0.20 -7.95
C GLN A 67 -13.46 1.34 -7.17
N SER A 68 -13.04 2.38 -7.90
CA SER A 68 -12.46 3.59 -7.30
C SER A 68 -11.27 3.28 -6.41
N LEU A 69 -10.31 2.51 -6.94
CA LEU A 69 -9.14 2.08 -6.20
C LEU A 69 -8.07 3.17 -6.17
N TYR A 70 -7.67 3.54 -4.97
CA TYR A 70 -6.56 4.44 -4.71
C TYR A 70 -5.38 3.66 -4.15
N VAL A 71 -4.20 4.25 -4.24
CA VAL A 71 -2.97 3.61 -3.76
C VAL A 71 -2.02 4.65 -3.19
N THR A 72 -1.29 4.24 -2.16
CA THR A 72 -0.13 4.98 -1.66
C THR A 72 0.94 4.00 -1.24
N TRP A 73 2.16 4.47 -1.16
CA TRP A 73 3.30 3.67 -0.77
C TRP A 73 4.29 4.53 -0.01
N ALA A 74 5.17 3.86 0.75
CA ALA A 74 6.23 4.53 1.49
C ALA A 74 7.48 3.67 1.49
N PRO A 75 8.68 4.26 1.32
CA PRO A 75 9.91 3.49 1.41
C PRO A 75 10.11 2.98 2.83
N VAL A 76 10.47 1.70 2.93
CA VAL A 76 10.79 1.05 4.21
C VAL A 76 11.93 0.08 3.98
N GLN A 77 12.96 0.14 4.82
CA GLN A 77 14.09 -0.79 4.73
C GLN A 77 13.63 -2.22 4.95
N SER A 78 14.29 -3.16 4.26
CA SER A 78 13.92 -4.57 4.28
C SER A 78 13.83 -5.14 5.68
N LEU A 79 14.70 -4.69 6.58
CA LEU A 79 14.72 -5.13 7.97
C LEU A 79 13.40 -4.90 8.70
N TYR A 80 12.69 -3.84 8.35
CA TYR A 80 11.47 -3.44 9.07
C TYR A 80 10.18 -3.82 8.34
N ARG A 81 10.25 -4.25 7.08
CA ARG A 81 9.06 -4.40 6.23
C ARG A 81 8.07 -5.41 6.75
N ASP A 82 8.54 -6.57 7.25
CA ASP A 82 7.63 -7.59 7.76
C ASP A 82 6.81 -7.08 8.94
N GLY A 83 7.46 -6.40 9.88
CA GLY A 83 6.77 -5.84 11.04
C GLY A 83 5.82 -4.71 10.66
N VAL A 84 6.21 -3.87 9.71
CA VAL A 84 5.35 -2.77 9.23
C VAL A 84 4.13 -3.33 8.49
N GLU A 85 4.32 -4.30 7.60
CA GLU A 85 3.19 -4.92 6.90
C GLU A 85 2.24 -5.58 7.90
N ARG A 86 2.77 -6.27 8.90
CA ARG A 86 1.94 -6.89 9.94
C ARG A 86 1.13 -5.86 10.70
N TYR A 87 1.75 -4.74 11.07
CA TYR A 87 1.05 -3.64 11.74
C TYR A 87 -0.08 -3.09 10.87
N LEU A 88 0.20 -2.84 9.59
CA LEU A 88 -0.81 -2.32 8.66
C LEU A 88 -1.98 -3.29 8.50
N ALA A 89 -1.68 -4.59 8.39
CA ALA A 89 -2.73 -5.60 8.26
C ALA A 89 -3.61 -5.66 9.51
N ASN A 90 -3.00 -5.63 10.69
CA ASN A 90 -3.73 -5.68 11.95
C ASN A 90 -4.58 -4.44 12.16
N THR A 91 -4.09 -3.27 11.73
CA THR A 91 -4.74 -1.98 11.96
C THR A 91 -5.81 -1.69 10.93
N LEU A 92 -5.51 -1.93 9.64
CA LEU A 92 -6.37 -1.54 8.53
C LEU A 92 -7.31 -2.66 8.07
N ARG A 93 -7.04 -3.90 8.43
CA ARG A 93 -7.86 -5.08 8.13
C ARG A 93 -8.26 -5.17 6.67
N PRO A 94 -7.28 -5.31 5.74
CA PRO A 94 -7.58 -5.38 4.32
C PRO A 94 -8.47 -6.58 4.00
N ILE A 95 -9.36 -6.42 3.03
CA ILE A 95 -10.33 -7.47 2.70
C ILE A 95 -9.77 -8.50 1.72
N VAL A 96 -8.65 -8.21 1.07
CA VAL A 96 -7.95 -9.16 0.17
C VAL A 96 -6.59 -9.47 0.77
N GLY A 97 -6.24 -10.75 0.84
CA GLY A 97 -5.02 -11.25 1.43
C GLY A 97 -5.28 -11.82 2.82
N ASP A 98 -4.88 -13.07 2.99
CA ASP A 98 -5.12 -13.82 4.22
C ASP A 98 -3.83 -14.31 4.88
N VAL A 99 -2.70 -14.10 4.24
CA VAL A 99 -1.39 -14.49 4.78
C VAL A 99 -0.50 -13.27 4.86
N PHE A 100 -0.15 -12.89 6.09
CA PHE A 100 0.74 -11.77 6.36
C PHE A 100 1.97 -12.26 7.14
N PRO A 101 3.08 -11.50 7.13
CA PRO A 101 4.29 -11.95 7.80
C PRO A 101 4.04 -12.28 9.28
N ASN A 102 4.60 -13.39 9.73
CA ASN A 102 4.58 -13.74 11.14
C ASN A 102 5.70 -12.98 11.86
N ALA A 103 5.45 -11.71 12.12
CA ALA A 103 6.43 -10.79 12.68
C ALA A 103 5.77 -9.96 13.78
N ILE A 104 6.60 -9.44 14.67
CA ILE A 104 6.13 -8.50 15.69
C ILE A 104 5.71 -7.21 14.97
N PRO A 105 4.47 -6.74 15.15
CA PRO A 105 4.02 -5.52 14.49
C PRO A 105 4.89 -4.34 14.85
N LYS A 106 5.29 -3.56 13.83
CA LYS A 106 6.06 -2.34 14.01
C LYS A 106 5.17 -1.15 13.70
N PRO A 107 4.73 -0.38 14.71
CA PRO A 107 3.83 0.75 14.50
C PRO A 107 4.47 1.83 13.63
N VAL A 108 3.66 2.38 12.72
CA VAL A 108 4.06 3.47 11.82
C VAL A 108 2.94 4.50 11.76
N SER A 109 3.28 5.71 11.29
CA SER A 109 2.27 6.72 10.97
C SER A 109 1.43 6.24 9.79
N LEU A 110 0.13 6.55 9.80
CA LEU A 110 -0.77 6.23 8.69
C LEU A 110 -0.86 7.43 7.74
N PRO A 111 -1.25 7.22 6.47
CA PRO A 111 -1.28 8.31 5.49
C PRO A 111 -2.30 9.40 5.81
N TRP A 112 -3.31 9.09 6.59
CA TRP A 112 -4.30 10.04 7.04
C TRP A 112 -4.83 9.59 8.40
N HIS A 113 -5.71 10.40 9.01
CA HIS A 113 -6.35 10.01 10.26
C HIS A 113 -7.40 8.94 9.97
N TRP A 114 -7.05 7.68 10.19
CA TRP A 114 -7.89 6.54 9.87
C TRP A 114 -8.87 6.30 11.01
N LYS A 115 -10.16 6.31 10.70
CA LYS A 115 -11.19 5.92 11.67
C LYS A 115 -11.50 4.45 11.51
N MET A 116 -11.38 3.76 12.61
CA MET A 116 -11.69 2.35 12.68
C MET A 116 -13.18 2.16 12.97
#